data_1b0e4e78d03731a800bc8e5eb2926866
#
_entry.id   1b0e4e78d03731a800bc8e5eb2926866
#
_cell.length_a   1.000
_cell.length_b   1.000
_cell.length_c   1.000
_cell.angle_alpha   90.00
_cell.angle_beta   90.00
_cell.angle_gamma   90.00
#
_symmetry.space_group_name_H-M   'P 1'
#
loop_
_entity.id
_entity.type
_entity.pdbx_description
1 polymer ?
#
loop_
_entity_poly.entity_id
_entity_poly.type
_entity_poly.pdbx_seq_one_letter_code
_entity_poly.pdbx_strand_id
1 'polypeptide(L)' 'MDNRKFECQPCGYIYDPAVGDPDSGIKPGTPFSELPDDWVCPLCGAYKEDFEPID' A
#
# COMPACT_ATOMS: atom_id res chain seq x y z
N MET A 1 -8.70 9.39 9.83
CA MET A 1 -7.95 8.15 9.93
C MET A 1 -8.21 7.29 8.74
N ASP A 2 -7.18 6.90 8.08
CA ASP A 2 -7.33 6.22 6.82
C ASP A 2 -6.91 4.77 6.96
N ASN A 3 -7.90 3.91 7.23
CA ASN A 3 -7.65 2.47 7.33
C ASN A 3 -8.12 1.73 6.09
N ARG A 4 -8.26 2.45 4.98
CA ARG A 4 -8.73 1.84 3.76
C ARG A 4 -7.69 0.94 3.14
N LYS A 5 -8.16 -0.12 2.51
CA LYS A 5 -7.31 -0.92 1.66
C LYS A 5 -7.16 -0.24 0.32
N PHE A 6 -5.98 -0.38 -0.27
CA PHE A 6 -5.69 0.20 -1.58
C PHE A 6 -5.26 -0.90 -2.52
N GLU A 7 -5.73 -0.82 -3.74
CA GLU A 7 -5.42 -1.83 -4.75
C GLU A 7 -4.50 -1.25 -5.81
N CYS A 8 -3.42 -1.99 -6.09
CA CYS A 8 -2.52 -1.64 -7.18
C CYS A 8 -3.22 -1.93 -8.49
N GLN A 9 -3.51 -0.92 -9.27
CA GLN A 9 -4.27 -1.09 -10.51
C GLN A 9 -3.54 -1.96 -11.54
N PRO A 10 -2.21 -1.79 -11.73
CA PRO A 10 -1.51 -2.61 -12.72
C PRO A 10 -1.47 -4.10 -12.40
N CYS A 11 -1.38 -4.50 -11.13
CA CYS A 11 -1.18 -5.93 -10.83
C CYS A 11 -2.19 -6.51 -9.86
N GLY A 12 -3.00 -5.69 -9.21
CA GLY A 12 -4.03 -6.18 -8.29
C GLY A 12 -3.57 -6.45 -6.87
N TYR A 13 -2.35 -6.05 -6.52
CA TYR A 13 -1.88 -6.20 -5.14
C TYR A 13 -2.73 -5.33 -4.21
N ILE A 14 -3.09 -5.88 -3.05
CA ILE A 14 -3.88 -5.15 -2.06
C ILE A 14 -2.99 -4.75 -0.88
N TYR A 15 -2.87 -3.45 -0.65
CA TYR A 15 -2.22 -2.96 0.57
C TYR A 15 -3.26 -2.89 1.67
N ASP A 16 -3.08 -3.69 2.71
CA ASP A 16 -3.98 -3.72 3.87
C ASP A 16 -3.25 -3.04 5.04
N PRO A 17 -3.74 -1.89 5.52
CA PRO A 17 -3.07 -1.20 6.63
C PRO A 17 -2.92 -2.06 7.88
N ALA A 18 -3.85 -2.97 8.12
CA ALA A 18 -3.77 -3.84 9.29
C ALA A 18 -2.59 -4.81 9.20
N VAL A 19 -2.14 -5.12 7.99
CA VAL A 19 -1.03 -6.05 7.77
C VAL A 19 0.28 -5.30 7.54
N GLY A 20 0.20 -4.16 6.87
CA GLY A 20 1.40 -3.41 6.47
C GLY A 20 2.16 -4.11 5.37
N ASP A 21 3.44 -3.83 5.29
CA ASP A 21 4.33 -4.44 4.31
C ASP A 21 5.68 -4.68 4.98
N PRO A 22 5.77 -5.69 5.86
CA PRO A 22 6.99 -5.90 6.65
C PRO A 22 8.24 -6.12 5.80
N ASP A 23 8.06 -6.73 4.62
CA ASP A 23 9.21 -6.98 3.73
C ASP A 23 9.85 -5.69 3.24
N SER A 24 9.08 -4.60 3.21
CA SER A 24 9.59 -3.28 2.83
C SER A 24 9.82 -2.38 4.04
N GLY A 25 9.72 -2.94 5.25
CA GLY A 25 9.94 -2.17 6.46
C GLY A 25 8.71 -1.40 6.94
N ILE A 26 7.55 -1.71 6.42
CA ILE A 26 6.30 -1.06 6.81
C ILE A 26 5.59 -1.93 7.84
N LYS A 27 5.54 -1.46 9.07
CA LYS A 27 4.94 -2.26 10.14
C LYS A 27 3.41 -2.26 10.05
N PRO A 28 2.75 -3.30 10.61
CA PRO A 28 1.29 -3.33 10.66
C PRO A 28 0.73 -2.11 11.38
N GLY A 29 -0.41 -1.64 10.90
CA GLY A 29 -1.05 -0.46 11.47
C GLY A 29 -0.68 0.84 10.76
N THR A 30 0.07 0.78 9.67
CA THR A 30 0.48 1.96 8.93
C THR A 30 -0.55 2.26 7.84
N PRO A 31 -1.23 3.41 7.90
CA PRO A 31 -2.16 3.78 6.82
C PRO A 31 -1.41 4.02 5.51
N PHE A 32 -2.13 3.82 4.41
CA PHE A 32 -1.52 4.04 3.10
C PHE A 32 -0.96 5.46 2.94
N SER A 33 -1.66 6.44 3.51
CA SER A 33 -1.26 7.84 3.40
C SER A 33 0.08 8.11 4.11
N GLU A 34 0.50 7.23 5.01
CA GLU A 34 1.76 7.40 5.75
C GLU A 34 2.91 6.62 5.15
N LEU A 35 2.68 5.92 4.06
CA LEU A 35 3.78 5.24 3.38
C LEU A 35 4.75 6.27 2.81
N PRO A 36 6.06 5.95 2.79
CA PRO A 36 7.04 6.87 2.18
C PRO A 36 6.70 7.14 0.72
N ASP A 37 7.10 8.30 0.23
CA ASP A 37 6.84 8.66 -1.17
C ASP A 37 7.53 7.70 -2.14
N ASP A 38 8.62 7.08 -1.72
CA ASP A 38 9.37 6.16 -2.57
C ASP A 38 8.95 4.71 -2.39
N TRP A 39 7.91 4.46 -1.59
CA TRP A 39 7.36 3.12 -1.46
C TRP A 39 6.70 2.71 -2.78
N VAL A 40 6.93 1.48 -3.18
CA VAL A 40 6.35 0.96 -4.41
C VAL A 40 5.71 -0.39 -4.14
N CYS A 41 4.84 -0.81 -5.07
CA CYS A 41 4.18 -2.09 -4.97
C CYS A 41 5.22 -3.22 -4.90
N PRO A 42 5.12 -4.10 -3.89
CA PRO A 42 6.11 -5.18 -3.75
C PRO A 42 6.03 -6.24 -4.83
N LEU A 43 4.95 -6.26 -5.61
CA LEU A 43 4.78 -7.26 -6.67
C LEU A 43 5.22 -6.75 -8.04
N CYS A 44 4.88 -5.50 -8.38
CA CYS A 44 5.14 -5.01 -9.73
C CYS A 44 5.95 -3.72 -9.76
N GLY A 45 6.17 -3.08 -8.60
CA GLY A 45 6.94 -1.86 -8.53
C GLY A 45 6.19 -0.59 -8.91
N ALA A 46 4.87 -0.64 -8.99
CA ALA A 46 4.08 0.54 -9.31
C ALA A 46 4.17 1.56 -8.17
N TYR A 47 4.08 2.83 -8.52
CA TYR A 47 4.14 3.90 -7.53
C TYR A 47 2.81 4.05 -6.80
N LYS A 48 2.83 4.80 -5.69
CA LYS A 48 1.63 5.01 -4.89
C LYS A 48 0.47 5.60 -5.70
N GLU A 49 0.79 6.43 -6.67
CA GLU A 49 -0.24 7.06 -7.50
C GLU A 49 -1.04 6.07 -8.32
N ASP A 50 -0.52 4.85 -8.50
CA ASP A 50 -1.22 3.80 -9.24
C ASP A 50 -2.13 2.97 -8.35
N PHE A 51 -2.28 3.34 -7.09
CA PHE A 51 -3.15 2.65 -6.15
C PHE A 51 -4.45 3.40 -5.99
N GLU A 52 -5.55 2.65 -5.85
CA GLU A 52 -6.89 3.21 -5.65
C GLU A 52 -7.51 2.63 -4.40
N PRO A 53 -8.25 3.44 -3.62
CA PRO A 53 -8.94 2.90 -2.45
C PRO A 53 -10.09 1.98 -2.89
N ILE A 54 -10.21 0.86 -2.20
CA ILE A 54 -11.25 -0.13 -2.53
C ILE A 54 -12.22 -0.36 -1.40
N ASP A 55 -12.05 0.34 -0.30
CA ASP A 55 -12.90 0.16 0.87
C ASP A 55 -13.87 1.29 1.04
#